data_3cea0db142fc9006d5fd0b1ffaed76f8
#
_entry.id   3cea0db142fc9006d5fd0b1ffaed76f8
#
_cell.length_a   1.000
_cell.length_b   1.000
_cell.length_c   1.000
_cell.angle_alpha   90.00
_cell.angle_beta   90.00
_cell.angle_gamma   90.00
#
_symmetry.space_group_name_H-M   'P 1'
#
loop_
_entity.id
_entity.type
_entity.pdbx_description
1 polymer ?
#
loop_
_entity_poly.entity_id
_entity_poly.type
_entity_poly.pdbx_seq_one_letter_code
_entity_poly.pdbx_strand_id
1 'polypeptide(L)'
;MKPHADIITPDTDISPAESPAGKTRLDRSVYRRGVTEELTLTPAAERVLDVAGRLFYDNGIHAVGVESIATEAGVTKKTLYDRFGSKDALIGCYLRRRDERWREHVVRVVEQRARITPARRLLLVFDALEQWITTENTRGCAFVNAQAELPDATHPGREVIREQKQWMLDYLRTLAREAGLRNPRKVATSLLMLLEGATVTASLGVVPGAVGNAKEMARQLLT
;
A
#
# COMPACT_ATOMS: atom_id res chain seq x y z
N MET A 1 -46.51 20.75 -19.91
CA MET A 1 -45.07 20.76 -19.51
C MET A 1 -44.59 19.32 -19.50
N LYS A 2 -43.82 18.92 -20.49
CA LYS A 2 -43.27 17.54 -20.61
C LYS A 2 -41.83 17.55 -20.09
N PRO A 3 -41.35 16.53 -19.36
CA PRO A 3 -39.93 16.38 -19.08
C PRO A 3 -39.21 15.70 -20.24
N HIS A 4 -38.09 16.25 -20.65
CA HIS A 4 -37.13 15.64 -21.57
C HIS A 4 -36.46 14.44 -20.92
N ALA A 5 -36.43 13.33 -21.62
CA ALA A 5 -35.60 12.17 -21.31
C ALA A 5 -34.37 12.21 -22.24
N ASP A 6 -33.19 12.36 -21.65
CA ASP A 6 -31.91 12.24 -22.36
C ASP A 6 -31.58 10.77 -22.60
N ILE A 7 -31.47 10.43 -23.86
CA ILE A 7 -31.12 9.09 -24.37
C ILE A 7 -29.60 9.02 -24.41
N ILE A 8 -29.02 8.15 -23.59
CA ILE A 8 -27.59 7.79 -23.64
C ILE A 8 -27.42 6.75 -24.75
N THR A 9 -26.73 7.10 -25.82
CA THR A 9 -26.34 6.19 -26.89
C THR A 9 -25.11 5.36 -26.44
N PRO A 10 -25.05 4.05 -26.68
CA PRO A 10 -23.86 3.25 -26.41
C PRO A 10 -22.83 3.42 -27.52
N ASP A 11 -21.62 3.75 -27.14
CA ASP A 11 -20.46 3.83 -28.01
C ASP A 11 -19.94 2.42 -28.30
N THR A 12 -20.12 1.97 -29.55
CA THR A 12 -19.62 0.72 -30.08
C THR A 12 -18.37 1.00 -30.90
N ASP A 13 -17.19 0.76 -30.29
CA ASP A 13 -16.00 0.47 -31.10
C ASP A 13 -15.17 -0.63 -30.41
N ILE A 14 -15.30 -1.86 -30.92
CA ILE A 14 -14.51 -3.02 -30.54
C ILE A 14 -13.80 -3.51 -31.80
N SER A 15 -12.56 -3.10 -31.96
CA SER A 15 -11.64 -3.75 -32.88
C SER A 15 -10.84 -4.83 -32.14
N PRO A 16 -10.74 -6.06 -32.65
CA PRO A 16 -9.98 -7.12 -31.98
C PRO A 16 -8.49 -6.98 -32.31
N ALA A 17 -7.66 -6.74 -31.30
CA ALA A 17 -6.22 -6.79 -31.41
C ALA A 17 -5.67 -8.15 -30.96
N GLU A 18 -4.83 -8.66 -31.82
CA GLU A 18 -4.11 -9.92 -31.85
C GLU A 18 -3.36 -10.28 -30.55
N SER A 19 -3.38 -11.59 -30.24
CA SER A 19 -2.60 -12.21 -29.17
C SER A 19 -1.15 -12.46 -29.64
N PRO A 20 -0.14 -12.09 -28.88
CA PRO A 20 1.16 -12.73 -28.95
C PRO A 20 1.42 -13.56 -27.69
N ALA A 21 1.62 -14.86 -27.90
CA ALA A 21 2.23 -15.75 -26.94
C ALA A 21 3.68 -15.30 -26.68
N GLY A 22 3.91 -14.61 -25.56
CA GLY A 22 5.21 -14.20 -25.10
C GLY A 22 5.24 -14.19 -23.59
N LYS A 23 6.22 -14.87 -22.98
CA LYS A 23 6.50 -14.93 -21.56
C LYS A 23 6.45 -13.51 -20.96
N THR A 24 5.33 -13.13 -20.34
CA THR A 24 5.15 -11.82 -19.72
C THR A 24 5.96 -11.78 -18.43
N ARG A 25 7.19 -11.31 -18.52
CA ARG A 25 7.91 -10.77 -17.37
C ARG A 25 7.05 -9.62 -16.85
N LEU A 26 6.66 -9.66 -15.58
CA LEU A 26 6.02 -8.53 -14.90
C LEU A 26 6.79 -7.26 -15.25
N ASP A 27 6.05 -6.30 -15.81
CA ASP A 27 6.65 -5.02 -16.19
C ASP A 27 7.11 -4.30 -14.91
N ARG A 28 8.42 -4.28 -14.70
CA ARG A 28 9.05 -3.56 -13.60
C ARG A 28 8.71 -2.07 -13.56
N SER A 29 8.09 -1.53 -14.60
CA SER A 29 7.65 -0.13 -14.64
C SER A 29 6.45 0.14 -13.71
N VAL A 30 5.63 -0.87 -13.40
CA VAL A 30 4.57 -0.77 -12.39
C VAL A 30 5.19 -0.58 -10.99
N TYR A 31 6.41 -1.08 -10.80
CA TYR A 31 7.19 -0.94 -9.58
C TYR A 31 7.72 0.49 -9.34
N ARG A 32 8.07 1.20 -10.41
CA ARG A 32 8.79 2.46 -10.32
C ARG A 32 7.91 3.71 -10.37
N ARG A 33 6.62 3.59 -10.62
CA ARG A 33 5.73 4.75 -10.54
C ARG A 33 5.52 5.16 -9.09
N GLY A 34 6.27 6.16 -8.63
CA GLY A 34 6.21 6.72 -7.29
C GLY A 34 7.56 6.81 -6.57
N VAL A 35 8.63 6.27 -7.15
CA VAL A 35 9.99 6.50 -6.64
C VAL A 35 10.53 7.76 -7.34
N THR A 36 10.18 8.91 -6.77
CA THR A 36 10.91 10.15 -7.06
C THR A 36 12.27 10.05 -6.39
N GLU A 37 13.34 10.33 -7.14
CA GLU A 37 14.75 10.45 -6.76
C GLU A 37 15.13 9.77 -5.43
N GLU A 38 15.97 8.74 -5.50
CA GLU A 38 16.68 8.22 -4.32
C GLU A 38 17.37 9.41 -3.62
N LEU A 39 16.71 9.98 -2.63
CA LEU A 39 17.38 10.82 -1.65
C LEU A 39 18.41 9.91 -0.98
N THR A 40 19.67 10.01 -1.40
CA THR A 40 20.78 9.40 -0.68
C THR A 40 20.83 10.05 0.69
N LEU A 41 20.13 9.42 1.65
CA LEU A 41 20.05 9.92 3.00
C LEU A 41 21.44 9.77 3.65
N THR A 42 21.89 10.80 4.34
CA THR A 42 23.08 10.67 5.17
C THR A 42 22.79 9.73 6.35
N PRO A 43 23.80 9.09 6.95
CA PRO A 43 23.58 8.21 8.10
C PRO A 43 22.81 8.88 9.26
N ALA A 44 22.96 10.18 9.44
CA ALA A 44 22.20 10.95 10.43
C ALA A 44 20.72 11.09 10.03
N ALA A 45 20.43 11.36 8.75
CA ALA A 45 19.06 11.44 8.25
C ALA A 45 18.37 10.06 8.29
N GLU A 46 19.08 8.97 8.00
CA GLU A 46 18.60 7.59 8.17
C GLU A 46 18.14 7.34 9.61
N ARG A 47 19.00 7.64 10.59
CA ARG A 47 18.64 7.47 12.01
C ARG A 47 17.42 8.30 12.42
N VAL A 48 17.33 9.54 11.95
CA VAL A 48 16.16 10.40 12.22
C VAL A 48 14.89 9.76 11.65
N LEU A 49 14.94 9.25 10.43
CA LEU A 49 13.80 8.66 9.77
C LEU A 49 13.37 7.32 10.43
N ASP A 50 14.32 6.51 10.87
CA ASP A 50 14.06 5.27 11.60
C ASP A 50 13.39 5.54 12.95
N VAL A 51 13.96 6.48 13.73
CA VAL A 51 13.41 6.90 15.03
C VAL A 51 12.01 7.52 14.86
N ALA A 52 11.86 8.43 13.90
CA ALA A 52 10.58 9.06 13.61
C ALA A 52 9.52 8.02 13.22
N GLY A 53 9.89 7.07 12.35
CA GLY A 53 8.99 6.02 11.88
C GLY A 53 8.48 5.15 13.03
N ARG A 54 9.34 4.74 13.94
CA ARG A 54 8.96 3.98 15.13
C ARG A 54 8.08 4.81 16.06
N LEU A 55 8.51 6.01 16.42
CA LEU A 55 7.76 6.88 17.34
C LEU A 55 6.38 7.23 16.80
N PHE A 56 6.26 7.62 15.51
CA PHE A 56 5.00 7.93 14.89
C PHE A 56 4.05 6.73 14.85
N TYR A 57 4.59 5.54 14.60
CA TYR A 57 3.76 4.34 14.58
C TYR A 57 3.30 3.93 15.97
N ASP A 58 4.19 3.98 16.96
CA ASP A 58 3.92 3.50 18.31
C ASP A 58 3.06 4.46 19.13
N ASN A 59 3.24 5.77 18.94
CA ASN A 59 2.63 6.78 19.80
C ASN A 59 1.62 7.68 19.09
N GLY A 60 1.55 7.61 17.74
CA GLY A 60 0.76 8.54 16.93
C GLY A 60 1.54 9.77 16.48
N ILE A 61 1.16 10.30 15.34
CA ILE A 61 1.86 11.41 14.68
C ILE A 61 1.76 12.70 15.49
N HIS A 62 0.57 13.00 16.04
CA HIS A 62 0.34 14.23 16.80
C HIS A 62 1.07 14.25 18.14
N ALA A 63 1.14 13.11 18.82
CA ALA A 63 1.76 13.02 20.14
C ALA A 63 3.30 13.15 20.10
N VAL A 64 3.92 12.91 18.95
CA VAL A 64 5.39 12.90 18.81
C VAL A 64 5.91 14.26 18.38
N GLY A 65 6.72 14.89 19.23
CA GLY A 65 7.42 16.15 18.96
C GLY A 65 8.73 15.95 18.21
N VAL A 66 9.17 16.95 17.44
CA VAL A 66 10.47 16.91 16.74
C VAL A 66 11.66 16.86 17.70
N GLU A 67 11.49 17.37 18.92
CA GLU A 67 12.51 17.34 19.95
C GLU A 67 12.79 15.94 20.46
N SER A 68 11.74 15.15 20.71
CA SER A 68 11.90 13.74 21.10
C SER A 68 12.56 12.92 19.99
N ILE A 69 12.20 13.15 18.73
CA ILE A 69 12.84 12.50 17.58
C ILE A 69 14.32 12.86 17.50
N ALA A 70 14.66 14.16 17.58
CA ALA A 70 16.04 14.62 17.48
C ALA A 70 16.92 14.07 18.63
N THR A 71 16.42 14.12 19.87
CA THR A 71 17.09 13.59 21.05
C THR A 71 17.38 12.10 20.89
N GLU A 72 16.38 11.31 20.51
CA GLU A 72 16.52 9.87 20.39
C GLU A 72 17.39 9.46 19.20
N ALA A 73 17.35 10.23 18.09
CA ALA A 73 18.23 10.02 16.94
C ALA A 73 19.68 10.49 17.17
N GLY A 74 19.98 11.13 18.31
CA GLY A 74 21.31 11.67 18.62
C GLY A 74 21.73 12.81 17.68
N VAL A 75 20.77 13.68 17.29
CA VAL A 75 21.01 14.85 16.44
C VAL A 75 20.41 16.11 17.07
N THR A 76 20.80 17.29 16.58
CA THR A 76 20.14 18.54 16.99
C THR A 76 18.83 18.75 16.22
N LYS A 77 17.88 19.49 16.81
CA LYS A 77 16.65 19.93 16.13
C LYS A 77 16.97 20.70 14.83
N LYS A 78 18.04 21.51 14.83
CA LYS A 78 18.51 22.20 13.64
C LYS A 78 18.89 21.20 12.53
N THR A 79 19.67 20.17 12.87
CA THR A 79 20.05 19.11 11.91
C THR A 79 18.85 18.42 11.33
N LEU A 80 17.80 18.13 12.12
CA LEU A 80 16.55 17.53 11.63
C LEU A 80 15.87 18.44 10.62
N TYR A 81 15.70 19.72 10.92
CA TYR A 81 15.08 20.68 10.01
C TYR A 81 15.91 20.96 8.75
N ASP A 82 17.24 21.01 8.87
CA ASP A 82 18.15 21.17 7.73
C ASP A 82 18.02 20.00 6.73
N ARG A 83 17.59 18.80 7.20
CA ARG A 83 17.45 17.60 6.35
C ARG A 83 16.04 17.40 5.82
N PHE A 84 15.03 17.66 6.60
CA PHE A 84 13.64 17.33 6.26
C PHE A 84 12.76 18.58 6.05
N GLY A 85 13.23 19.77 6.40
CA GLY A 85 12.51 21.04 6.22
C GLY A 85 11.41 21.24 7.28
N SER A 86 10.49 20.27 7.44
CA SER A 86 9.38 20.36 8.38
C SER A 86 9.03 18.99 8.99
N LYS A 87 8.21 18.99 10.04
CA LYS A 87 7.63 17.76 10.59
C LYS A 87 6.74 17.07 9.56
N ASP A 88 5.97 17.83 8.79
CA ASP A 88 5.07 17.29 7.78
C ASP A 88 5.82 16.59 6.65
N ALA A 89 6.93 17.17 6.20
CA ALA A 89 7.81 16.53 5.23
C ALA A 89 8.45 15.25 5.80
N LEU A 90 8.87 15.26 7.07
CA LEU A 90 9.38 14.06 7.74
C LEU A 90 8.32 12.96 7.84
N ILE A 91 7.04 13.31 8.12
CA ILE A 91 5.92 12.37 8.09
C ILE A 91 5.73 11.79 6.69
N GLY A 92 5.80 12.62 5.65
CA GLY A 92 5.76 12.16 4.26
C GLY A 92 6.87 11.15 3.93
N CYS A 93 8.12 11.45 4.35
CA CYS A 93 9.26 10.55 4.17
C CYS A 93 9.07 9.23 4.93
N TYR A 94 8.58 9.27 6.17
CA TYR A 94 8.26 8.07 6.95
C TYR A 94 7.26 7.17 6.23
N LEU A 95 6.13 7.73 5.78
CA LEU A 95 5.10 6.97 5.09
C LEU A 95 5.62 6.39 3.77
N ARG A 96 6.41 7.14 3.01
CA ARG A 96 7.03 6.68 1.76
C ARG A 96 7.96 5.50 1.99
N ARG A 97 8.87 5.59 2.96
CA ARG A 97 9.77 4.49 3.31
C ARG A 97 9.02 3.23 3.75
N ARG A 98 7.93 3.42 4.50
CA ARG A 98 7.07 2.29 4.92
C ARG A 98 6.34 1.65 3.74
N ASP A 99 5.90 2.46 2.78
CA ASP A 99 5.28 1.97 1.53
C ASP A 99 6.27 1.17 0.68
N GLU A 100 7.50 1.66 0.52
CA GLU A 100 8.57 0.96 -0.20
C GLU A 100 8.83 -0.42 0.41
N ARG A 101 9.01 -0.50 1.72
CA ARG A 101 9.21 -1.76 2.45
C ARG A 101 8.03 -2.73 2.28
N TRP A 102 6.81 -2.20 2.33
CA TRP A 102 5.59 -3.00 2.12
C TRP A 102 5.53 -3.56 0.70
N ARG A 103 5.76 -2.73 -0.31
CA ARG A 103 5.78 -3.15 -1.72
C ARG A 103 6.83 -4.23 -1.97
N GLU A 104 8.04 -4.01 -1.50
CA GLU A 104 9.13 -4.99 -1.61
C GLU A 104 8.77 -6.32 -0.94
N HIS A 105 8.16 -6.26 0.25
CA HIS A 105 7.74 -7.45 0.97
C HIS A 105 6.67 -8.23 0.19
N VAL A 106 5.59 -7.55 -0.24
CA VAL A 106 4.52 -8.20 -1.02
C VAL A 106 5.07 -8.87 -2.26
N VAL A 107 5.85 -8.13 -3.03
CA VAL A 107 6.40 -8.65 -4.27
C VAL A 107 7.33 -9.83 -4.04
N ARG A 108 8.21 -9.74 -3.07
CA ARG A 108 9.09 -10.85 -2.69
C ARG A 108 8.28 -12.11 -2.36
N VAL A 109 7.24 -12.00 -1.53
CA VAL A 109 6.41 -13.16 -1.16
C VAL A 109 5.66 -13.73 -2.37
N VAL A 110 5.14 -12.87 -3.23
CA VAL A 110 4.35 -13.28 -4.41
C VAL A 110 5.25 -13.86 -5.51
N GLU A 111 6.45 -13.31 -5.74
CA GLU A 111 7.30 -13.71 -6.86
C GLU A 111 8.27 -14.85 -6.55
N GLN A 112 8.62 -15.05 -5.28
CA GLN A 112 9.51 -16.17 -4.89
C GLN A 112 8.98 -17.56 -5.27
N ARG A 113 7.70 -17.69 -5.59
CA ARG A 113 7.06 -18.96 -5.96
C ARG A 113 6.69 -19.03 -7.44
N ALA A 114 7.69 -18.94 -8.31
CA ALA A 114 7.55 -18.87 -9.77
C ALA A 114 6.78 -20.04 -10.45
N ARG A 115 6.51 -21.14 -9.74
CA ARG A 115 5.84 -22.35 -10.29
C ARG A 115 4.36 -22.47 -9.90
N ILE A 116 3.75 -21.43 -9.33
CA ILE A 116 2.33 -21.48 -8.96
C ILE A 116 1.46 -20.80 -10.02
N THR A 117 0.19 -21.21 -10.09
CA THR A 117 -0.77 -20.61 -11.02
C THR A 117 -0.98 -19.14 -10.71
N PRO A 118 -1.22 -18.29 -11.72
CA PRO A 118 -1.48 -16.87 -11.50
C PRO A 118 -2.59 -16.58 -10.48
N ALA A 119 -3.67 -17.36 -10.47
CA ALA A 119 -4.73 -17.23 -9.47
C ALA A 119 -4.23 -17.47 -8.03
N ARG A 120 -3.33 -18.42 -7.82
CA ARG A 120 -2.74 -18.65 -6.49
C ARG A 120 -1.84 -17.49 -6.04
N ARG A 121 -1.23 -16.74 -6.96
CA ARG A 121 -0.42 -15.56 -6.64
C ARG A 121 -1.25 -14.48 -5.94
N LEU A 122 -2.52 -14.30 -6.31
CA LEU A 122 -3.44 -13.39 -5.62
C LEU A 122 -3.62 -13.75 -4.13
N LEU A 123 -3.64 -15.05 -3.81
CA LEU A 123 -3.76 -15.52 -2.42
C LEU A 123 -2.46 -15.32 -1.62
N LEU A 124 -1.29 -15.27 -2.27
CA LEU A 124 -0.02 -14.98 -1.59
C LEU A 124 0.06 -13.55 -1.06
N VAL A 125 -0.74 -12.62 -1.58
CA VAL A 125 -0.84 -11.26 -1.03
C VAL A 125 -1.37 -11.29 0.42
N PHE A 126 -2.28 -12.24 0.72
CA PHE A 126 -2.75 -12.45 2.10
C PHE A 126 -1.66 -13.09 2.98
N ASP A 127 -0.84 -13.99 2.43
CA ASP A 127 0.31 -14.53 3.17
C ASP A 127 1.34 -13.45 3.48
N ALA A 128 1.56 -12.52 2.55
CA ALA A 128 2.40 -11.35 2.79
C ALA A 128 1.81 -10.45 3.89
N LEU A 129 0.49 -10.23 3.90
CA LEU A 129 -0.18 -9.46 4.94
C LEU A 129 -0.04 -10.14 6.31
N GLU A 130 -0.23 -11.45 6.40
CA GLU A 130 -0.10 -12.19 7.66
C GLU A 130 1.31 -12.06 8.25
N GLN A 131 2.35 -12.24 7.42
CA GLN A 131 3.73 -12.02 7.83
C GLN A 131 3.98 -10.58 8.29
N TRP A 132 3.44 -9.60 7.56
CA TRP A 132 3.60 -8.18 7.87
C TRP A 132 2.93 -7.77 9.18
N ILE A 133 1.75 -8.29 9.47
CA ILE A 133 1.02 -8.00 10.71
C ILE A 133 1.80 -8.44 11.94
N THR A 134 2.48 -9.59 11.88
CA THR A 134 3.23 -10.12 13.01
C THR A 134 4.49 -9.32 13.34
N THR A 135 5.08 -8.64 12.37
CA THR A 135 6.37 -7.95 12.53
C THR A 135 6.27 -6.43 12.48
N GLU A 136 5.38 -5.89 11.65
CA GLU A 136 5.37 -4.47 11.29
C GLU A 136 4.05 -3.75 11.62
N ASN A 137 2.94 -4.49 11.77
CA ASN A 137 1.59 -3.93 11.90
C ASN A 137 0.91 -4.29 13.23
N THR A 138 1.65 -4.32 14.32
CA THR A 138 1.14 -4.65 15.67
C THR A 138 -0.01 -3.74 16.14
N ARG A 139 -0.07 -2.50 15.61
CA ARG A 139 -1.12 -1.49 15.89
C ARG A 139 -2.04 -1.22 14.68
N GLY A 140 -2.14 -2.17 13.76
CA GLY A 140 -2.92 -2.02 12.53
C GLY A 140 -2.20 -1.25 11.43
N CYS A 141 -2.94 -0.85 10.41
CA CYS A 141 -2.37 -0.21 9.23
C CYS A 141 -1.86 1.21 9.53
N ALA A 142 -0.55 1.43 9.40
CA ALA A 142 0.07 2.74 9.63
C ALA A 142 -0.51 3.84 8.72
N PHE A 143 -0.91 3.50 7.50
CA PHE A 143 -1.51 4.47 6.56
C PHE A 143 -2.92 4.87 6.99
N VAL A 144 -3.73 3.94 7.49
CA VAL A 144 -5.06 4.23 8.03
C VAL A 144 -4.95 5.06 9.31
N ASN A 145 -4.01 4.71 10.19
CA ASN A 145 -3.76 5.46 11.43
C ASN A 145 -3.31 6.89 11.10
N ALA A 146 -2.34 7.05 10.19
CA ALA A 146 -1.89 8.36 9.73
C ALA A 146 -3.02 9.16 9.04
N GLN A 147 -3.87 8.50 8.25
CA GLN A 147 -5.02 9.14 7.60
C GLN A 147 -5.96 9.80 8.62
N ALA A 148 -6.20 9.16 9.75
CA ALA A 148 -7.06 9.69 10.81
C ALA A 148 -6.44 10.91 11.52
N GLU A 149 -5.11 10.97 11.57
CA GLU A 149 -4.37 12.06 12.21
C GLU A 149 -4.02 13.23 11.26
N LEU A 150 -4.21 13.11 9.97
CA LEU A 150 -3.85 14.12 8.97
C LEU A 150 -5.11 14.69 8.31
N PRO A 151 -5.83 15.62 8.94
CA PRO A 151 -7.10 16.15 8.42
C PRO A 151 -6.91 17.03 7.19
N ASP A 152 -5.76 17.72 7.03
CA ASP A 152 -5.48 18.56 5.88
C ASP A 152 -5.23 17.69 4.63
N ALA A 153 -6.09 17.86 3.62
CA ALA A 153 -5.99 17.14 2.35
C ALA A 153 -4.72 17.47 1.55
N THR A 154 -4.09 18.62 1.82
CA THR A 154 -2.85 19.06 1.14
C THR A 154 -1.58 18.56 1.84
N HIS A 155 -1.71 17.91 3.00
CA HIS A 155 -0.56 17.38 3.73
C HIS A 155 0.19 16.33 2.88
N PRO A 156 1.55 16.40 2.77
CA PRO A 156 2.33 15.50 1.91
C PRO A 156 2.12 14.02 2.22
N GLY A 157 1.86 13.67 3.47
CA GLY A 157 1.53 12.29 3.87
C GLY A 157 0.23 11.76 3.28
N ARG A 158 -0.75 12.63 3.00
CA ARG A 158 -2.04 12.23 2.41
C ARG A 158 -1.89 11.68 0.99
N GLU A 159 -1.00 12.28 0.21
CA GLU A 159 -0.70 11.79 -1.13
C GLU A 159 -0.05 10.41 -1.08
N VAL A 160 0.95 10.23 -0.21
CA VAL A 160 1.62 8.92 -0.04
C VAL A 160 0.62 7.82 0.38
N ILE A 161 -0.32 8.13 1.28
CA ILE A 161 -1.38 7.20 1.70
C ILE A 161 -2.22 6.78 0.50
N ARG A 162 -2.67 7.74 -0.33
CA ARG A 162 -3.48 7.48 -1.52
C ARG A 162 -2.71 6.65 -2.55
N GLU A 163 -1.44 7.00 -2.81
CA GLU A 163 -0.56 6.28 -3.73
C GLU A 163 -0.33 4.83 -3.30
N GLN A 164 -0.15 4.58 -2.01
CA GLN A 164 0.00 3.24 -1.46
C GLN A 164 -1.24 2.39 -1.71
N LYS A 165 -2.44 2.90 -1.45
CA LYS A 165 -3.69 2.17 -1.68
C LYS A 165 -3.95 1.95 -3.18
N GLN A 166 -3.67 2.96 -4.00
CA GLN A 166 -3.79 2.85 -5.45
C GLN A 166 -2.82 1.80 -6.02
N TRP A 167 -1.56 1.81 -5.55
CA TRP A 167 -0.58 0.81 -5.97
C TRP A 167 -1.06 -0.62 -5.66
N MET A 168 -1.57 -0.87 -4.46
CA MET A 168 -2.08 -2.19 -4.08
C MET A 168 -3.25 -2.62 -4.97
N LEU A 169 -4.20 -1.70 -5.25
CA LEU A 169 -5.31 -1.97 -6.16
C LEU A 169 -4.82 -2.32 -7.57
N ASP A 170 -3.86 -1.57 -8.10
CA ASP A 170 -3.31 -1.80 -9.43
C ASP A 170 -2.49 -3.09 -9.51
N TYR A 171 -1.76 -3.44 -8.45
CA TYR A 171 -1.03 -4.69 -8.35
C TYR A 171 -1.98 -5.90 -8.36
N LEU A 172 -3.02 -5.88 -7.53
CA LEU A 172 -4.06 -6.91 -7.52
C LEU A 172 -4.78 -7.03 -8.87
N ARG A 173 -5.06 -5.90 -9.53
CA ARG A 173 -5.67 -5.87 -10.86
C ARG A 173 -4.76 -6.50 -11.92
N THR A 174 -3.46 -6.28 -11.83
CA THR A 174 -2.47 -6.89 -12.72
C THR A 174 -2.43 -8.40 -12.54
N LEU A 175 -2.33 -8.88 -11.30
CA LEU A 175 -2.37 -10.32 -11.00
C LEU A 175 -3.69 -10.97 -11.45
N ALA A 176 -4.82 -10.28 -11.28
CA ALA A 176 -6.13 -10.78 -11.72
C ALA A 176 -6.24 -10.90 -13.25
N ARG A 177 -5.64 -9.96 -14.00
CA ARG A 177 -5.54 -10.05 -15.48
C ARG A 177 -4.64 -11.21 -15.91
N GLU A 178 -3.48 -11.38 -15.29
CA GLU A 178 -2.57 -12.49 -15.57
C GLU A 178 -3.20 -13.86 -15.27
N ALA A 179 -4.11 -13.89 -14.28
CA ALA A 179 -4.89 -15.08 -13.95
C ALA A 179 -6.04 -15.36 -14.93
N GLY A 180 -6.28 -14.50 -15.92
CA GLY A 180 -7.38 -14.64 -16.89
C GLY A 180 -8.78 -14.48 -16.28
N LEU A 181 -8.91 -13.80 -15.13
CA LEU A 181 -10.19 -13.66 -14.43
C LEU A 181 -11.13 -12.73 -15.20
N ARG A 182 -12.42 -13.10 -15.25
CA ARG A 182 -13.45 -12.45 -16.08
C ARG A 182 -13.67 -10.96 -15.78
N ASN A 183 -13.47 -10.49 -14.55
CA ASN A 183 -13.68 -9.10 -14.15
C ASN A 183 -12.53 -8.63 -13.26
N PRO A 184 -11.31 -8.44 -13.78
CA PRO A 184 -10.13 -8.20 -12.98
C PRO A 184 -10.22 -6.95 -12.10
N ARG A 185 -10.94 -5.91 -12.54
CA ARG A 185 -11.20 -4.70 -11.73
C ARG A 185 -12.06 -5.03 -10.51
N LYS A 186 -13.19 -5.72 -10.71
CA LYS A 186 -14.09 -6.08 -9.60
C LYS A 186 -13.40 -7.01 -8.61
N VAL A 187 -12.68 -8.01 -9.11
CA VAL A 187 -11.90 -8.93 -8.26
C VAL A 187 -10.86 -8.17 -7.44
N ALA A 188 -10.05 -7.30 -8.08
CA ALA A 188 -9.04 -6.51 -7.38
C ALA A 188 -9.65 -5.62 -6.29
N THR A 189 -10.78 -4.96 -6.57
CA THR A 189 -11.50 -4.15 -5.57
C THR A 189 -11.97 -4.99 -4.39
N SER A 190 -12.57 -6.16 -4.64
CA SER A 190 -13.03 -7.06 -3.57
C SER A 190 -11.87 -7.58 -2.73
N LEU A 191 -10.75 -7.95 -3.36
CA LEU A 191 -9.56 -8.41 -2.66
C LEU A 191 -8.93 -7.30 -1.80
N LEU A 192 -8.88 -6.06 -2.32
CA LEU A 192 -8.41 -4.91 -1.52
C LEU A 192 -9.29 -4.69 -0.30
N MET A 193 -10.61 -4.72 -0.45
CA MET A 193 -11.55 -4.57 0.67
C MET A 193 -11.37 -5.68 1.72
N LEU A 194 -11.13 -6.92 1.29
CA LEU A 194 -10.82 -8.04 2.20
C LEU A 194 -9.49 -7.84 2.94
N LEU A 195 -8.44 -7.36 2.26
CA LEU A 195 -7.15 -7.06 2.88
C LEU A 195 -7.25 -5.95 3.93
N GLU A 196 -7.97 -4.86 3.61
CA GLU A 196 -8.17 -3.75 4.55
C GLU A 196 -9.02 -4.20 5.75
N GLY A 197 -10.11 -4.94 5.51
CA GLY A 197 -10.95 -5.49 6.58
C GLY A 197 -10.19 -6.47 7.48
N ALA A 198 -9.39 -7.36 6.89
CA ALA A 198 -8.54 -8.28 7.64
C ALA A 198 -7.51 -7.55 8.51
N THR A 199 -6.90 -6.48 7.98
CA THR A 199 -5.91 -5.68 8.71
C THR A 199 -6.54 -5.02 9.95
N VAL A 200 -7.72 -4.43 9.80
CA VAL A 200 -8.44 -3.78 10.90
C VAL A 200 -8.89 -4.80 11.94
N THR A 201 -9.55 -5.88 11.50
CA THR A 201 -10.09 -6.89 12.42
C THR A 201 -9.00 -7.66 13.16
N ALA A 202 -7.85 -7.90 12.51
CA ALA A 202 -6.69 -8.49 13.16
C ALA A 202 -6.12 -7.57 14.25
N SER A 203 -5.99 -6.26 13.97
CA SER A 203 -5.44 -5.29 14.93
C SER A 203 -6.32 -5.10 16.17
N LEU A 204 -7.64 -5.29 16.02
CA LEU A 204 -8.60 -5.23 17.13
C LEU A 204 -8.70 -6.54 17.92
N GLY A 205 -8.15 -7.64 17.40
CA GLY A 205 -8.21 -8.95 18.04
C GLY A 205 -9.62 -9.58 18.11
N VAL A 206 -10.58 -9.04 17.36
CA VAL A 206 -12.00 -9.47 17.44
C VAL A 206 -12.29 -10.69 16.59
N VAL A 207 -11.46 -10.99 15.59
CA VAL A 207 -11.60 -12.15 14.70
C VAL A 207 -10.33 -12.99 14.75
N PRO A 208 -10.31 -14.13 15.44
CA PRO A 208 -9.18 -15.05 15.38
C PRO A 208 -8.90 -15.50 13.95
N GLY A 209 -7.64 -15.41 13.52
CA GLY A 209 -7.25 -15.78 12.16
C GLY A 209 -7.86 -14.89 11.06
N ALA A 210 -8.06 -13.60 11.32
CA ALA A 210 -8.72 -12.66 10.41
C ALA A 210 -8.16 -12.70 8.99
N VAL A 211 -6.82 -12.77 8.84
CA VAL A 211 -6.17 -12.83 7.52
C VAL A 211 -6.44 -14.17 6.82
N GLY A 212 -6.39 -15.27 7.56
CA GLY A 212 -6.70 -16.60 7.04
C GLY A 212 -8.16 -16.70 6.56
N ASN A 213 -9.10 -16.15 7.33
CA ASN A 213 -10.51 -16.07 6.94
C ASN A 213 -10.71 -15.23 5.68
N ALA A 214 -10.08 -14.07 5.61
CA ALA A 214 -10.14 -13.21 4.41
C ALA A 214 -9.54 -13.90 3.18
N LYS A 215 -8.44 -14.65 3.35
CA LYS A 215 -7.82 -15.45 2.28
C LYS A 215 -8.75 -16.55 1.79
N GLU A 216 -9.50 -17.20 2.69
CA GLU A 216 -10.50 -18.20 2.27
C GLU A 216 -11.65 -17.57 1.49
N MET A 217 -12.17 -16.43 1.94
CA MET A 217 -13.17 -15.67 1.17
C MET A 217 -12.62 -15.22 -0.19
N ALA A 218 -11.35 -14.78 -0.24
CA ALA A 218 -10.69 -14.44 -1.49
C ALA A 218 -10.62 -15.64 -2.44
N ARG A 219 -10.36 -16.85 -1.95
CA ARG A 219 -10.31 -18.07 -2.78
C ARG A 219 -11.64 -18.33 -3.48
N GLN A 220 -12.78 -18.08 -2.82
CA GLN A 220 -14.11 -18.22 -3.41
C GLN A 220 -14.38 -17.22 -4.53
N LEU A 221 -13.73 -16.04 -4.51
CA LEU A 221 -13.85 -15.04 -5.58
C LEU A 221 -13.04 -15.39 -6.83
N LEU A 222 -12.13 -16.37 -6.75
CA LEU A 222 -11.24 -16.77 -7.84
C LEU A 222 -11.72 -18.02 -8.61
N THR A 223 -12.81 -18.62 -8.15
CA THR A 223 -13.50 -19.73 -8.83
C THR A 223 -14.59 -19.21 -9.75
#